data_2f49b65457c2e882b5916d83db574fd5
#
_entry.id   2f49b65457c2e882b5916d83db574fd5
#
_cell.length_a   1.000
_cell.length_b   1.000
_cell.length_c   1.000
_cell.angle_alpha   90.00
_cell.angle_beta   90.00
_cell.angle_gamma   90.00
#
_symmetry.space_group_name_H-M   'P 1'
#
loop_
_entity.id
_entity.type
_entity.pdbx_description
1 polymer ?
#
loop_
_entity_poly.entity_id
_entity_poly.type
_entity_poly.pdbx_seq_one_letter_code
_entity_poly.pdbx_strand_id
1 'polypeptide(L)'
;MHEQERLLIHVAAGLARERRARGLRLNHPEAVAVLTSYVMEGARDGRSVADLMETGRTVLTREDVMDGVPEMVAEVQVEATFPDGTKLVTLHHPIP
;
A
#
# COMPACT_ATOMS: atom_id res chain seq x y z
N MET A 1 -11.02 -8.28 8.25
CA MET A 1 -10.27 -8.91 7.13
C MET A 1 -9.73 -10.26 7.57
N HIS A 2 -9.97 -11.29 6.79
CA HIS A 2 -9.48 -12.63 7.10
C HIS A 2 -7.99 -12.76 6.80
N GLU A 3 -7.35 -13.71 7.49
CA GLU A 3 -5.92 -13.98 7.32
C GLU A 3 -5.57 -14.36 5.87
N GLN A 4 -6.43 -15.13 5.20
CA GLN A 4 -6.23 -15.47 3.78
C GLN A 4 -6.23 -14.25 2.89
N GLU A 5 -7.09 -13.28 3.15
CA GLU A 5 -7.16 -12.04 2.38
C GLU A 5 -5.87 -11.22 2.55
N ARG A 6 -5.34 -11.19 3.78
CA ARG A 6 -4.06 -10.52 4.06
C ARG A 6 -2.92 -11.18 3.31
N LEU A 7 -2.88 -12.51 3.31
CA LEU A 7 -1.87 -13.26 2.58
C LEU A 7 -1.95 -12.99 1.08
N LEU A 8 -3.17 -12.95 0.52
CA LEU A 8 -3.37 -12.66 -0.90
C LEU A 8 -2.88 -11.25 -1.25
N ILE A 9 -3.12 -10.28 -0.38
CA ILE A 9 -2.62 -8.92 -0.58
C ILE A 9 -1.09 -8.92 -0.64
N HIS A 10 -0.43 -9.63 0.27
CA HIS A 10 1.02 -9.71 0.28
C HIS A 10 1.57 -10.43 -0.94
N VAL A 11 0.89 -11.48 -1.42
CA VAL A 11 1.27 -12.17 -2.65
C VAL A 11 1.14 -11.22 -3.84
N ALA A 12 0.03 -10.53 -3.95
CA ALA A 12 -0.19 -9.56 -5.02
C ALA A 12 0.83 -8.42 -4.97
N ALA A 13 1.13 -7.92 -3.78
CA ALA A 13 2.14 -6.87 -3.60
C ALA A 13 3.53 -7.35 -4.00
N GLY A 14 3.88 -8.58 -3.65
CA GLY A 14 5.16 -9.19 -4.03
C GLY A 14 5.33 -9.25 -5.54
N LEU A 15 4.30 -9.72 -6.24
CA LEU A 15 4.30 -9.78 -7.70
C LEU A 15 4.41 -8.38 -8.31
N ALA A 16 3.66 -7.43 -7.76
CA ALA A 16 3.72 -6.05 -8.23
C ALA A 16 5.12 -5.45 -8.07
N ARG A 17 5.75 -5.69 -6.92
CA ARG A 17 7.12 -5.22 -6.67
C ARG A 17 8.12 -5.84 -7.66
N GLU A 18 7.97 -7.12 -7.99
CA GLU A 18 8.81 -7.76 -8.99
C GLU A 18 8.63 -7.13 -10.36
N ARG A 19 7.40 -6.83 -10.74
CA ARG A 19 7.10 -6.15 -12.02
C ARG A 19 7.71 -4.76 -12.06
N ARG A 20 7.57 -4.00 -10.97
CA ARG A 20 8.19 -2.68 -10.85
C ARG A 20 9.70 -2.76 -10.99
N ALA A 21 10.32 -3.75 -10.35
CA ALA A 21 11.78 -3.94 -10.41
C ALA A 21 12.26 -4.23 -11.84
N ARG A 22 11.39 -4.80 -12.68
CA ARG A 22 11.69 -5.04 -14.09
C ARG A 22 11.38 -3.83 -14.98
N GLY A 23 11.00 -2.70 -14.39
CA GLY A 23 10.68 -1.49 -15.12
C GLY A 23 9.26 -1.40 -15.66
N LEU A 24 8.36 -2.29 -15.21
CA LEU A 24 6.97 -2.24 -15.62
C LEU A 24 6.21 -1.25 -14.74
N ARG A 25 5.31 -0.49 -15.35
CA ARG A 25 4.42 0.41 -14.62
C ARG A 25 3.25 -0.36 -14.06
N LEU A 26 2.89 -0.06 -12.82
CA LEU A 26 1.84 -0.79 -12.11
C LEU A 26 0.45 -0.28 -12.49
N ASN A 27 -0.51 -1.20 -12.57
CA ASN A 27 -1.91 -0.85 -12.75
C ASN A 27 -2.55 -0.51 -11.39
N HIS A 28 -3.84 -0.14 -11.41
CA HIS A 28 -4.55 0.26 -10.20
C HIS A 28 -4.52 -0.81 -9.09
N PRO A 29 -4.97 -2.06 -9.32
CA PRO A 29 -4.95 -3.06 -8.25
C PRO A 29 -3.54 -3.40 -7.76
N GLU A 30 -2.54 -3.35 -8.62
CA GLU A 30 -1.16 -3.57 -8.22
C GLU A 30 -0.66 -2.45 -7.30
N ALA A 31 -0.96 -1.20 -7.62
CA ALA A 31 -0.60 -0.06 -6.81
C ALA A 31 -1.27 -0.13 -5.43
N VAL A 32 -2.56 -0.45 -5.40
CA VAL A 32 -3.30 -0.59 -4.13
C VAL A 32 -2.72 -1.72 -3.28
N ALA A 33 -2.37 -2.85 -3.89
CA ALA A 33 -1.78 -3.98 -3.16
C ALA A 33 -0.44 -3.59 -2.51
N VAL A 34 0.42 -2.88 -3.24
CA VAL A 34 1.72 -2.43 -2.71
C VAL A 34 1.52 -1.49 -1.52
N LEU A 35 0.63 -0.51 -1.65
CA LEU A 35 0.37 0.45 -0.58
C LEU A 35 -0.25 -0.22 0.64
N THR A 36 -1.20 -1.12 0.44
CA THR A 36 -1.85 -1.86 1.52
C THR A 36 -0.85 -2.73 2.28
N SER A 37 -0.03 -3.48 1.56
CA SER A 37 1.01 -4.31 2.16
C SER A 37 2.02 -3.47 2.96
N TYR A 38 2.41 -2.30 2.43
CA TYR A 38 3.30 -1.39 3.12
C TYR A 38 2.73 -0.97 4.48
N VAL A 39 1.46 -0.59 4.53
CA VAL A 39 0.80 -0.18 5.76
C VAL A 39 0.71 -1.34 6.74
N MET A 40 0.30 -2.51 6.27
CA MET A 40 0.15 -3.69 7.13
C MET A 40 1.48 -4.10 7.76
N GLU A 41 2.56 -4.10 6.98
CA GLU A 41 3.89 -4.45 7.49
C GLU A 41 4.45 -3.35 8.40
N GLY A 42 4.21 -2.10 8.08
CA GLY A 42 4.59 -0.98 8.96
C GLY A 42 3.91 -1.06 10.31
N ALA A 43 2.63 -1.44 10.35
CA ALA A 43 1.91 -1.65 11.60
C ALA A 43 2.53 -2.81 12.40
N ARG A 44 2.88 -3.89 11.73
CA ARG A 44 3.55 -5.03 12.34
C ARG A 44 4.90 -4.64 12.95
N ASP A 45 5.61 -3.72 12.29
CA ASP A 45 6.90 -3.21 12.75
C ASP A 45 6.78 -2.25 13.95
N GLY A 46 5.55 -1.87 14.31
CA GLY A 46 5.30 -0.97 15.44
C GLY A 46 5.35 0.51 15.08
N ARG A 47 5.30 0.85 13.79
CA ARG A 47 5.25 2.25 13.37
C ARG A 47 3.88 2.85 13.69
N SER A 48 3.82 4.16 13.92
CA SER A 48 2.57 4.82 14.26
C SER A 48 1.67 5.04 13.03
N VAL A 49 0.37 5.23 13.27
CA VAL A 49 -0.57 5.60 12.21
C VAL A 49 -0.11 6.87 11.50
N ALA A 50 0.27 7.90 12.27
CA ALA A 50 0.72 9.17 11.69
C ALA A 50 1.95 9.00 10.81
N ASP A 51 2.91 8.19 11.23
CA ASP A 51 4.10 7.91 10.44
C ASP A 51 3.74 7.21 9.13
N LEU A 52 2.88 6.21 9.19
CA LEU A 52 2.46 5.47 8.00
C LEU A 52 1.66 6.33 7.02
N MET A 53 0.84 7.24 7.53
CA MET A 53 0.09 8.18 6.68
C MET A 53 1.03 9.10 5.91
N GLU A 54 2.13 9.51 6.54
CA GLU A 54 3.12 10.36 5.90
C GLU A 54 4.00 9.56 4.93
N THR A 55 4.61 8.49 5.39
CA THR A 55 5.55 7.70 4.59
C THR A 55 4.87 6.91 3.47
N GLY A 56 3.59 6.57 3.65
CA GLY A 56 2.81 5.90 2.60
C GLY A 56 2.73 6.70 1.30
N ARG A 57 2.95 8.00 1.36
CA ARG A 57 2.97 8.88 0.19
C ARG A 57 4.32 8.91 -0.52
N THR A 58 5.29 8.16 -0.04
CA THR A 58 6.62 8.07 -0.64
C THR A 58 6.91 6.70 -1.25
N VAL A 59 5.98 5.76 -1.16
CA VAL A 59 6.18 4.38 -1.60
C VAL A 59 6.17 4.27 -3.12
N LEU A 60 5.21 4.91 -3.77
CA LEU A 60 5.06 4.91 -5.22
C LEU A 60 5.09 6.33 -5.76
N THR A 61 5.79 6.52 -6.86
CA THR A 61 5.80 7.78 -7.61
C THR A 61 4.90 7.64 -8.85
N ARG A 62 4.62 8.76 -9.49
CA ARG A 62 3.81 8.75 -10.73
C ARG A 62 4.47 7.94 -11.85
N GLU A 63 5.80 7.87 -11.86
CA GLU A 63 6.55 7.09 -12.85
C GLU A 63 6.46 5.57 -12.61
N ASP A 64 6.10 5.17 -11.41
CA ASP A 64 5.97 3.75 -11.06
C ASP A 64 4.66 3.13 -11.52
N VAL A 65 3.70 3.94 -11.93
CA VAL A 65 2.34 3.50 -12.23
C VAL A 65 1.89 3.95 -13.62
N MET A 66 0.88 3.28 -14.14
CA MET A 66 0.30 3.61 -15.44
C MET A 66 -0.41 4.97 -15.37
N ASP A 67 -0.57 5.60 -16.53
CA ASP A 67 -1.28 6.88 -16.63
C ASP A 67 -2.68 6.76 -16.06
N GLY A 68 -3.09 7.76 -15.28
CA GLY A 68 -4.41 7.81 -14.65
C GLY A 68 -4.49 7.09 -13.31
N VAL A 69 -3.55 6.21 -12.98
CA VAL A 69 -3.58 5.48 -11.69
C VAL A 69 -3.48 6.44 -10.50
N PRO A 70 -2.59 7.45 -10.50
CA PRO A 70 -2.53 8.37 -9.35
C PRO A 70 -3.87 9.04 -9.04
N GLU A 71 -4.64 9.41 -10.06
CA GLU A 71 -5.95 10.04 -9.89
C GLU A 71 -7.03 9.04 -9.48
N MET A 72 -6.88 7.77 -9.85
CA MET A 72 -7.80 6.70 -9.45
C MET A 72 -7.60 6.31 -7.99
N VAL A 73 -6.37 6.44 -7.46
CA VAL A 73 -6.03 6.09 -6.08
C VAL A 73 -6.04 7.35 -5.23
N ALA A 74 -7.23 7.95 -5.08
CA ALA A 74 -7.38 9.17 -4.28
C ALA A 74 -7.23 8.89 -2.79
N GLU A 75 -7.63 7.71 -2.36
CA GLU A 75 -7.60 7.33 -0.96
C GLU A 75 -7.49 5.81 -0.84
N VAL A 76 -6.67 5.34 0.10
CA VAL A 76 -6.58 3.93 0.44
C VAL A 76 -6.81 3.78 1.93
N GLN A 77 -7.80 2.97 2.31
CA GLN A 77 -8.07 2.68 3.71
C GLN A 77 -7.62 1.26 4.02
N VAL A 78 -6.81 1.12 5.05
CA VAL A 78 -6.24 -0.17 5.44
C VAL A 78 -6.54 -0.43 6.91
N GLU A 79 -7.22 -1.54 7.19
CA GLU A 79 -7.34 -2.04 8.55
C GLU A 79 -6.09 -2.85 8.85
N ALA A 80 -5.30 -2.39 9.81
CA ALA A 80 -4.02 -3.01 10.14
C ALA A 80 -3.92 -3.31 11.63
N THR A 81 -3.16 -4.35 11.96
CA THR A 81 -2.96 -4.77 13.34
C THR A 81 -1.63 -4.24 13.84
N PHE A 82 -1.71 -3.28 14.76
CA PHE A 82 -0.58 -2.69 15.46
C PHE A 82 -0.30 -3.48 16.74
N PRO A 83 0.86 -3.28 17.38
CA PRO A 83 1.13 -3.97 18.67
C PRO A 83 0.07 -3.73 19.74
N ASP A 84 -0.59 -2.57 19.71
CA ASP A 84 -1.63 -2.21 20.69
C ASP A 84 -3.05 -2.36 20.17
N GLY A 85 -3.25 -3.01 19.04
CA GLY A 85 -4.57 -3.32 18.52
C GLY A 85 -4.79 -2.97 17.06
N THR A 86 -5.99 -3.28 16.58
CA THR A 86 -6.39 -3.02 15.19
C THR A 86 -6.82 -1.57 15.03
N LYS A 87 -6.32 -0.93 13.98
CA LYS A 87 -6.63 0.48 13.66
C LYS A 87 -6.84 0.63 12.17
N LEU A 88 -7.63 1.65 11.81
CA LEU A 88 -7.82 2.02 10.41
C LEU A 88 -6.79 3.10 10.04
N VAL A 89 -6.04 2.85 8.98
CA VAL A 89 -5.08 3.82 8.43
C VAL A 89 -5.60 4.29 7.09
N THR A 90 -5.71 5.59 6.91
CA THR A 90 -6.16 6.18 5.64
C THR A 90 -4.99 6.90 4.99
N LEU A 91 -4.64 6.48 3.78
CA LEU A 91 -3.65 7.16 2.96
C LEU A 91 -4.40 8.11 2.02
N HIS A 92 -4.12 9.41 2.10
CA HIS A 92 -4.73 10.43 1.26
C HIS A 92 -3.80 10.78 0.11
N HIS A 93 -4.28 10.67 -1.13
CA HIS A 93 -3.50 10.97 -2.33
C HIS A 93 -2.11 10.34 -2.27
N PRO A 94 -2.03 9.01 -2.12
CA PRO A 94 -0.76 8.33 -1.83
C PRO A 94 0.25 8.34 -2.98
N ILE A 95 -0.18 8.70 -4.19
CA ILE A 95 0.72 8.82 -5.35
C ILE A 95 0.65 10.27 -5.84
N PRO A 96 1.36 11.19 -5.16
CA PRO A 96 1.27 12.62 -5.49
C PRO A 96 1.88 13.01 -6.83
#